data_2a388d354a0b1882cd5065a8e0eb2966
#
_entry.id   2a388d354a0b1882cd5065a8e0eb2966
#
_cell.length_a   1.000
_cell.length_b   1.000
_cell.length_c   1.000
_cell.angle_alpha   90.00
_cell.angle_beta   90.00
_cell.angle_gamma   90.00
#
_symmetry.space_group_name_H-M   'P 1'
#
loop_
_entity.id
_entity.type
_entity.pdbx_description
1 polymer ?
#
loop_
_entity_poly.entity_id
_entity_poly.type
_entity_poly.pdbx_seq_one_letter_code
_entity_poly.pdbx_strand_id
1 'polypeptide(L)'
;MADQSSPAVCPACGAQASGYFCSGCGASLGPRRCEHCAAELSSRARFCHRCGRAVAPDAARPRARRPEPAAWTVAAVLAVLLVGAIVWRVQRGTPAPVVPDMANPGAQGVPFAGGRPAGPAPDISAMSPRERFDRLFNRVMSAAERGDSATVVTFTPMALGAYGQLDTVDTDARYHAALLLLQVGGVPEALAVADTIEATQPGHLFGFLIRGSAADLAQSDTMRRQAYRDFLAHLGTEMKANRPEYREHQPAIEAFRKQAETAVNGKR
;
A
#
# COMPACT_ATOMS: atom_id res chain seq x y z
N MET A 1 10.38 -3.03 -53.74
CA MET A 1 11.80 -3.38 -53.60
C MET A 1 12.01 -3.54 -52.11
N ALA A 2 12.08 -4.77 -51.61
CA ALA A 2 12.28 -5.07 -50.17
C ALA A 2 13.77 -4.99 -49.89
N ASP A 3 14.14 -4.05 -49.04
CA ASP A 3 15.50 -3.91 -48.54
C ASP A 3 15.80 -5.08 -47.59
N GLN A 4 16.63 -6.00 -48.01
CA GLN A 4 17.10 -7.14 -47.24
C GLN A 4 18.14 -6.63 -46.24
N SER A 5 17.68 -6.24 -45.03
CA SER A 5 18.56 -5.91 -43.91
C SER A 5 19.42 -7.13 -43.57
N SER A 6 20.72 -7.05 -43.83
CA SER A 6 21.69 -8.08 -43.43
C SER A 6 21.59 -8.36 -41.94
N PRO A 7 21.66 -9.61 -41.49
CA PRO A 7 21.58 -9.95 -40.08
C PRO A 7 22.72 -9.26 -39.31
N ALA A 8 22.35 -8.39 -38.39
CA ALA A 8 23.28 -7.68 -37.50
C ALA A 8 23.39 -8.40 -36.16
N VAL A 9 24.58 -8.44 -35.58
CA VAL A 9 24.79 -8.99 -34.24
C VAL A 9 24.36 -7.93 -33.21
N CYS A 10 23.46 -8.28 -32.33
CA CYS A 10 22.98 -7.36 -31.28
C CYS A 10 24.13 -6.95 -30.35
N PRO A 11 24.42 -5.64 -30.18
CA PRO A 11 25.53 -5.19 -29.34
C PRO A 11 25.26 -5.39 -27.83
N ALA A 12 24.03 -5.68 -27.45
CA ALA A 12 23.65 -5.86 -26.04
C ALA A 12 23.71 -7.32 -25.57
N CYS A 13 23.40 -8.30 -26.44
CA CYS A 13 23.34 -9.72 -26.04
C CYS A 13 24.10 -10.68 -26.99
N GLY A 14 24.66 -10.20 -28.10
CA GLY A 14 25.40 -11.02 -29.06
C GLY A 14 24.55 -11.91 -29.96
N ALA A 15 23.21 -11.88 -29.86
CA ALA A 15 22.32 -12.67 -30.70
C ALA A 15 22.22 -12.08 -32.11
N GLN A 16 22.06 -12.92 -33.14
CA GLN A 16 21.69 -12.45 -34.47
C GLN A 16 20.31 -11.88 -34.45
N ALA A 17 20.14 -10.69 -34.99
CA ALA A 17 18.88 -9.98 -35.01
C ALA A 17 18.65 -9.28 -36.32
N SER A 18 17.42 -9.36 -36.82
CA SER A 18 16.95 -8.68 -38.03
C SER A 18 15.80 -7.75 -37.65
N GLY A 19 15.85 -6.47 -38.08
CA GLY A 19 14.84 -5.48 -37.82
C GLY A 19 15.24 -4.45 -36.77
N TYR A 20 14.27 -3.66 -36.27
CA TYR A 20 14.51 -2.52 -35.39
C TYR A 20 14.73 -2.88 -33.91
N PHE A 21 14.43 -4.11 -33.50
CA PHE A 21 14.57 -4.58 -32.12
C PHE A 21 15.19 -6.00 -32.11
N CYS A 22 16.02 -6.29 -31.14
CA CYS A 22 16.56 -7.60 -30.92
C CYS A 22 15.52 -8.55 -30.35
N SER A 23 15.21 -9.65 -31.04
CA SER A 23 14.27 -10.68 -30.56
C SER A 23 14.75 -11.41 -29.30
N GLY A 24 16.07 -11.42 -29.02
CA GLY A 24 16.63 -12.10 -27.86
C GLY A 24 16.63 -11.27 -26.56
N CYS A 25 16.75 -9.93 -26.65
CA CYS A 25 16.85 -9.08 -25.47
C CYS A 25 16.02 -7.79 -25.52
N GLY A 26 15.28 -7.54 -26.62
CA GLY A 26 14.45 -6.36 -26.81
C GLY A 26 15.22 -5.04 -27.02
N ALA A 27 16.56 -5.08 -27.18
CA ALA A 27 17.35 -3.88 -27.43
C ALA A 27 16.99 -3.27 -28.80
N SER A 28 16.86 -1.94 -28.87
CA SER A 28 16.63 -1.23 -30.13
C SER A 28 17.87 -1.29 -30.99
N LEU A 29 17.71 -1.69 -32.27
CA LEU A 29 18.75 -1.81 -33.27
C LEU A 29 18.65 -0.73 -34.36
N GLY A 30 17.53 0.03 -34.33
CA GLY A 30 17.27 1.10 -35.29
C GLY A 30 18.02 2.40 -34.98
N PRO A 31 18.06 3.35 -35.91
CA PRO A 31 18.65 4.65 -35.71
C PRO A 31 17.91 5.39 -34.59
N ARG A 32 18.65 5.92 -33.62
CA ARG A 32 18.10 6.72 -32.51
C ARG A 32 17.95 8.16 -32.96
N ARG A 33 16.92 8.85 -32.44
CA ARG A 33 16.74 10.29 -32.67
C ARG A 33 16.97 11.06 -31.38
N CYS A 34 17.58 12.22 -31.51
CA CYS A 34 17.75 13.12 -30.38
C CYS A 34 16.40 13.69 -29.92
N GLU A 35 16.04 13.50 -28.67
CA GLU A 35 14.76 13.97 -28.09
C GLU A 35 14.62 15.50 -28.14
N HIS A 36 15.75 16.23 -28.24
CA HIS A 36 15.75 17.69 -28.25
C HIS A 36 15.68 18.32 -29.64
N CYS A 37 16.35 17.74 -30.65
CA CYS A 37 16.44 18.34 -31.99
C CYS A 37 16.11 17.36 -33.13
N ALA A 38 15.62 16.18 -32.81
CA ALA A 38 15.22 15.12 -33.74
C ALA A 38 16.31 14.64 -34.73
N ALA A 39 17.57 15.05 -34.56
CA ALA A 39 18.69 14.61 -35.38
C ALA A 39 18.92 13.09 -35.19
N GLU A 40 19.20 12.40 -36.28
CA GLU A 40 19.54 10.98 -36.22
C GLU A 40 20.88 10.77 -35.51
N LEU A 41 20.92 9.79 -34.63
CA LEU A 41 22.07 9.49 -33.79
C LEU A 41 22.57 8.07 -34.08
N SER A 42 23.88 7.88 -34.06
CA SER A 42 24.42 6.52 -34.07
C SER A 42 23.99 5.78 -32.79
N SER A 43 23.88 4.45 -32.87
CA SER A 43 23.48 3.58 -31.75
C SER A 43 24.36 3.72 -30.50
N ARG A 44 25.57 4.24 -30.63
CA ARG A 44 26.56 4.44 -29.55
C ARG A 44 26.77 5.92 -29.17
N ALA A 45 25.98 6.86 -29.72
CA ALA A 45 26.16 8.27 -29.46
C ALA A 45 25.88 8.58 -27.97
N ARG A 46 26.86 9.15 -27.30
CA ARG A 46 26.73 9.70 -25.93
C ARG A 46 26.27 11.15 -25.92
N PHE A 47 26.49 11.87 -27.01
CA PHE A 47 26.10 13.25 -27.21
C PHE A 47 25.52 13.43 -28.61
N CYS A 48 24.56 14.33 -28.75
CA CYS A 48 24.04 14.69 -30.05
C CYS A 48 25.05 15.58 -30.80
N HIS A 49 25.45 15.14 -32.00
CA HIS A 49 26.38 15.90 -32.83
C HIS A 49 25.84 17.26 -33.30
N ARG A 50 24.49 17.44 -33.28
CA ARG A 50 23.85 18.67 -33.76
C ARG A 50 23.58 19.68 -32.65
N CYS A 51 23.19 19.26 -31.45
CA CYS A 51 22.81 20.17 -30.36
C CYS A 51 23.69 20.02 -29.11
N GLY A 52 24.69 19.12 -29.09
CA GLY A 52 25.64 18.93 -28.00
C GLY A 52 25.03 18.29 -26.73
N ARG A 53 23.71 18.04 -26.67
CA ARG A 53 23.11 17.44 -25.47
C ARG A 53 23.53 16.00 -25.29
N ALA A 54 23.71 15.61 -24.02
CA ALA A 54 23.96 14.24 -23.65
C ALA A 54 22.74 13.37 -24.03
N VAL A 55 22.98 12.25 -24.65
CA VAL A 55 21.99 11.23 -24.99
C VAL A 55 22.03 10.22 -23.86
N ALA A 56 20.90 10.02 -23.17
CA ALA A 56 20.79 9.00 -22.14
C ALA A 56 21.21 7.65 -22.73
N PRO A 57 22.13 6.91 -22.09
CA PRO A 57 22.39 5.54 -22.49
C PRO A 57 21.07 4.78 -22.41
N ASP A 58 20.77 3.93 -23.41
CA ASP A 58 19.68 2.97 -23.25
C ASP A 58 19.89 2.30 -21.90
N ALA A 59 18.98 2.54 -20.97
CA ALA A 59 18.99 1.84 -19.71
C ALA A 59 18.94 0.35 -20.07
N ALA A 60 20.10 -0.31 -20.03
CA ALA A 60 20.16 -1.74 -20.13
C ALA A 60 19.22 -2.25 -19.05
N ARG A 61 18.05 -2.73 -19.46
CA ARG A 61 17.13 -3.39 -18.53
C ARG A 61 17.99 -4.42 -17.79
N PRO A 62 17.97 -4.40 -16.43
CA PRO A 62 18.74 -5.37 -15.68
C PRO A 62 18.41 -6.73 -16.28
N ARG A 63 19.45 -7.47 -16.71
CA ARG A 63 19.29 -8.84 -17.15
C ARG A 63 18.51 -9.52 -16.04
N ALA A 64 17.27 -9.93 -16.33
CA ALA A 64 16.58 -10.88 -15.48
C ALA A 64 17.55 -12.06 -15.35
N ARG A 65 18.21 -12.21 -14.20
CA ARG A 65 19.00 -13.38 -13.88
C ARG A 65 18.04 -14.55 -14.09
N ARG A 66 18.35 -15.41 -15.07
CA ARG A 66 17.68 -16.71 -15.15
C ARG A 66 17.84 -17.32 -13.77
N PRO A 67 16.76 -17.65 -13.07
CA PRO A 67 16.88 -18.29 -11.77
C PRO A 67 17.65 -19.58 -11.99
N GLU A 68 18.76 -19.74 -11.26
CA GLU A 68 19.51 -20.98 -11.28
C GLU A 68 18.58 -22.13 -10.91
N PRO A 69 18.70 -23.31 -11.53
CA PRO A 69 17.83 -24.45 -11.24
C PRO A 69 17.80 -24.82 -9.74
N ALA A 70 18.85 -24.50 -8.99
CA ALA A 70 18.90 -24.67 -7.54
C ALA A 70 17.87 -23.83 -6.77
N ALA A 71 17.52 -22.64 -7.25
CA ALA A 71 16.49 -21.80 -6.59
C ALA A 71 15.09 -22.41 -6.73
N TRP A 72 14.79 -23.04 -7.85
CA TRP A 72 13.50 -23.71 -8.06
C TRP A 72 13.37 -25.00 -7.25
N THR A 73 14.45 -25.74 -7.02
CA THR A 73 14.42 -26.97 -6.19
C THR A 73 14.17 -26.62 -4.74
N VAL A 74 14.77 -25.57 -4.19
CA VAL A 74 14.52 -25.10 -2.83
C VAL A 74 13.06 -24.62 -2.68
N ALA A 75 12.54 -23.84 -3.65
CA ALA A 75 11.15 -23.40 -3.63
C ALA A 75 10.17 -24.56 -3.69
N ALA A 76 10.44 -25.58 -4.52
CA ALA A 76 9.61 -26.78 -4.61
C ALA A 76 9.61 -27.58 -3.31
N VAL A 77 10.79 -27.76 -2.68
CA VAL A 77 10.88 -28.48 -1.37
C VAL A 77 10.14 -27.74 -0.28
N LEU A 78 10.27 -26.42 -0.21
CA LEU A 78 9.53 -25.61 0.77
C LEU A 78 8.02 -25.66 0.53
N ALA A 79 7.56 -25.66 -0.72
CA ALA A 79 6.15 -25.81 -1.06
C ALA A 79 5.60 -27.18 -0.64
N VAL A 80 6.35 -28.26 -0.87
CA VAL A 80 5.97 -29.62 -0.45
C VAL A 80 5.90 -29.74 1.08
N LEU A 81 6.87 -29.15 1.80
CA LEU A 81 6.87 -29.12 3.26
C LEU A 81 5.68 -28.31 3.81
N LEU A 82 5.34 -27.17 3.18
CA LEU A 82 4.19 -26.37 3.58
C LEU A 82 2.87 -27.12 3.37
N VAL A 83 2.70 -27.75 2.20
CA VAL A 83 1.52 -28.59 1.90
C VAL A 83 1.46 -29.77 2.86
N GLY A 84 2.57 -30.45 3.14
CA GLY A 84 2.66 -31.52 4.11
C GLY A 84 2.25 -31.08 5.52
N ALA A 85 2.70 -29.91 5.95
CA ALA A 85 2.32 -29.33 7.26
C ALA A 85 0.82 -28.99 7.34
N ILE A 86 0.25 -28.45 6.25
CA ILE A 86 -1.18 -28.13 6.17
C ILE A 86 -2.01 -29.42 6.22
N VAL A 87 -1.66 -30.43 5.42
CA VAL A 87 -2.35 -31.75 5.40
C VAL A 87 -2.25 -32.41 6.77
N TRP A 88 -1.07 -32.39 7.39
CA TRP A 88 -0.87 -32.96 8.73
C TRP A 88 -1.70 -32.24 9.81
N ARG A 89 -1.82 -30.90 9.71
CA ARG A 89 -2.65 -30.09 10.61
C ARG A 89 -4.15 -30.38 10.41
N VAL A 90 -4.59 -30.58 9.17
CA VAL A 90 -5.98 -30.93 8.83
C VAL A 90 -6.30 -32.37 9.30
N GLN A 91 -5.37 -33.31 9.13
CA GLN A 91 -5.57 -34.71 9.54
C GLN A 91 -5.51 -34.93 11.07
N ARG A 92 -4.82 -34.03 11.82
CA ARG A 92 -4.80 -34.07 13.29
C ARG A 92 -6.08 -33.56 13.93
N GLY A 93 -7.10 -33.22 13.15
CA GLY A 93 -8.42 -32.82 13.66
C GLY A 93 -8.31 -31.66 14.67
N THR A 94 -8.85 -30.53 14.37
CA THR A 94 -9.22 -29.59 15.44
C THR A 94 -10.06 -30.34 16.44
N PRO A 95 -9.75 -30.31 17.76
CA PRO A 95 -10.67 -30.90 18.74
C PRO A 95 -12.03 -30.26 18.52
N ALA A 96 -13.04 -31.09 18.35
CA ALA A 96 -14.42 -30.66 18.22
C ALA A 96 -14.74 -29.73 19.39
N PRO A 97 -15.44 -28.59 19.16
CA PRO A 97 -15.88 -27.76 20.26
C PRO A 97 -16.75 -28.62 21.17
N VAL A 98 -16.33 -28.77 22.43
CA VAL A 98 -17.13 -29.42 23.47
C VAL A 98 -18.36 -28.55 23.65
N VAL A 99 -19.51 -29.05 23.20
CA VAL A 99 -20.80 -28.43 23.46
C VAL A 99 -21.10 -28.69 24.94
N PRO A 100 -21.18 -27.67 25.81
CA PRO A 100 -21.58 -27.91 27.21
C PRO A 100 -23.04 -28.35 27.22
N ASP A 101 -23.28 -29.44 27.92
CA ASP A 101 -24.61 -29.98 28.21
C ASP A 101 -25.43 -28.92 28.98
N MET A 102 -26.53 -28.46 28.40
CA MET A 102 -27.42 -27.46 28.93
C MET A 102 -28.40 -28.04 29.95
N ALA A 103 -27.89 -28.61 31.02
CA ALA A 103 -28.71 -29.10 32.14
C ALA A 103 -28.06 -28.78 33.48
N ASN A 104 -27.95 -27.47 33.82
CA ASN A 104 -27.82 -27.09 35.24
C ASN A 104 -28.29 -25.62 35.45
N PRO A 105 -29.43 -25.36 36.06
CA PRO A 105 -29.88 -24.02 36.39
C PRO A 105 -29.33 -23.60 37.76
N GLY A 106 -28.16 -22.99 37.79
CA GLY A 106 -27.64 -22.47 39.04
C GLY A 106 -26.17 -22.11 39.06
N ALA A 107 -25.72 -21.19 38.24
CA ALA A 107 -24.47 -20.50 38.48
C ALA A 107 -24.55 -19.06 37.97
N GLN A 108 -24.78 -18.14 38.91
CA GLN A 108 -24.55 -16.72 38.71
C GLN A 108 -23.04 -16.53 38.57
N GLY A 109 -22.58 -16.07 37.40
CA GLY A 109 -21.17 -15.83 37.16
C GLY A 109 -20.96 -14.97 35.93
N VAL A 110 -20.67 -13.72 36.17
CA VAL A 110 -20.03 -12.68 35.35
C VAL A 110 -20.15 -12.73 33.82
N PRO A 111 -20.71 -11.70 33.19
CA PRO A 111 -20.89 -11.62 31.74
C PRO A 111 -19.66 -11.03 31.07
N PHE A 112 -18.72 -11.88 30.63
CA PHE A 112 -17.70 -11.51 29.68
C PHE A 112 -17.37 -12.71 28.78
N ALA A 113 -18.36 -13.14 28.00
CA ALA A 113 -18.13 -13.98 26.83
C ALA A 113 -19.06 -13.46 25.74
N GLY A 114 -18.46 -12.86 24.71
CA GLY A 114 -19.17 -12.28 23.59
C GLY A 114 -19.94 -13.31 22.77
N GLY A 115 -21.02 -13.81 23.32
CA GLY A 115 -22.08 -14.47 22.58
C GLY A 115 -22.98 -13.39 22.00
N ARG A 116 -22.93 -13.23 20.69
CA ARG A 116 -23.82 -12.34 19.95
C ARG A 116 -25.27 -12.77 20.23
N PRO A 117 -26.16 -11.89 20.76
CA PRO A 117 -27.57 -12.19 20.71
C PRO A 117 -27.97 -12.29 19.24
N ALA A 118 -28.61 -13.38 18.86
CA ALA A 118 -29.29 -13.53 17.58
C ALA A 118 -30.59 -12.69 17.62
N GLY A 119 -30.41 -11.36 17.73
CA GLY A 119 -31.48 -10.40 17.47
C GLY A 119 -31.54 -10.11 15.98
N PRO A 120 -32.67 -9.62 15.46
CA PRO A 120 -32.75 -9.15 14.09
C PRO A 120 -31.61 -8.19 13.85
N ALA A 121 -30.97 -8.28 12.66
CA ALA A 121 -29.90 -7.38 12.28
C ALA A 121 -30.42 -5.93 12.48
N PRO A 122 -29.66 -5.05 13.16
CA PRO A 122 -30.13 -3.68 13.38
C PRO A 122 -30.47 -3.05 12.04
N ASP A 123 -31.62 -2.42 11.98
CA ASP A 123 -32.08 -1.71 10.78
C ASP A 123 -31.12 -0.54 10.50
N ILE A 124 -30.26 -0.73 9.50
CA ILE A 124 -29.29 0.28 9.08
C ILE A 124 -29.90 1.33 8.15
N SER A 125 -31.14 1.14 7.71
CA SER A 125 -31.85 2.06 6.81
C SER A 125 -32.18 3.39 7.48
N ALA A 126 -32.35 3.38 8.80
CA ALA A 126 -32.61 4.57 9.61
C ALA A 126 -31.35 5.36 10.00
N MET A 127 -30.14 4.84 9.68
CA MET A 127 -28.88 5.52 10.02
C MET A 127 -28.58 6.64 9.05
N SER A 128 -28.08 7.76 9.57
CA SER A 128 -27.51 8.81 8.73
C SER A 128 -26.31 8.29 7.93
N PRO A 129 -25.96 8.91 6.78
CA PRO A 129 -24.77 8.54 6.01
C PRO A 129 -23.50 8.52 6.87
N ARG A 130 -23.34 9.50 7.80
CA ARG A 130 -22.18 9.59 8.69
C ARG A 130 -22.14 8.40 9.68
N GLU A 131 -23.22 8.10 10.35
CA GLU A 131 -23.25 6.96 11.29
C GLU A 131 -22.97 5.62 10.59
N ARG A 132 -23.45 5.46 9.36
CA ARG A 132 -23.20 4.28 8.57
C ARG A 132 -21.70 4.16 8.21
N PHE A 133 -21.08 5.26 7.79
CA PHE A 133 -19.67 5.34 7.51
C PHE A 133 -18.83 4.99 8.76
N ASP A 134 -19.08 5.66 9.88
CA ASP A 134 -18.33 5.47 11.13
C ASP A 134 -18.44 4.03 11.64
N ARG A 135 -19.63 3.41 11.55
CA ARG A 135 -19.83 2.01 11.94
C ARG A 135 -19.04 1.03 11.05
N LEU A 136 -19.04 1.26 9.76
CA LEU A 136 -18.27 0.44 8.81
C LEU A 136 -16.76 0.64 9.01
N PHE A 137 -16.31 1.87 9.20
CA PHE A 137 -14.93 2.20 9.54
C PHE A 137 -14.48 1.44 10.80
N ASN A 138 -15.21 1.57 11.90
CA ASN A 138 -14.89 0.89 13.16
C ASN A 138 -14.85 -0.64 12.99
N ARG A 139 -15.74 -1.21 12.17
CA ARG A 139 -15.72 -2.63 11.88
C ARG A 139 -14.46 -3.07 11.17
N VAL A 140 -14.04 -2.32 10.14
CA VAL A 140 -12.80 -2.61 9.39
C VAL A 140 -11.58 -2.46 10.29
N MET A 141 -11.47 -1.36 11.04
CA MET A 141 -10.31 -1.12 11.91
C MET A 141 -10.20 -2.18 13.02
N SER A 142 -11.32 -2.51 13.67
CA SER A 142 -11.31 -3.60 14.66
C SER A 142 -10.99 -4.98 14.07
N ALA A 143 -11.35 -5.23 12.81
CA ALA A 143 -10.96 -6.46 12.10
C ALA A 143 -9.45 -6.45 11.79
N ALA A 144 -8.91 -5.31 11.33
CA ALA A 144 -7.48 -5.15 11.06
C ALA A 144 -6.63 -5.38 12.32
N GLU A 145 -7.04 -4.82 13.47
CA GLU A 145 -6.37 -5.03 14.76
C GLU A 145 -6.32 -6.50 15.18
N ARG A 146 -7.35 -7.30 14.82
CA ARG A 146 -7.40 -8.73 15.10
C ARG A 146 -6.76 -9.61 14.02
N GLY A 147 -6.24 -9.00 12.94
CA GLY A 147 -5.69 -9.73 11.78
C GLY A 147 -6.76 -10.45 10.93
N ASP A 148 -8.03 -10.05 11.04
CA ASP A 148 -9.13 -10.59 10.25
C ASP A 148 -9.17 -9.95 8.85
N SER A 149 -8.26 -10.38 7.99
CA SER A 149 -8.15 -9.87 6.62
C SER A 149 -9.39 -10.11 5.78
N ALA A 150 -10.17 -11.17 6.04
CA ALA A 150 -11.39 -11.45 5.29
C ALA A 150 -12.44 -10.37 5.53
N THR A 151 -12.66 -9.99 6.79
CA THR A 151 -13.53 -8.87 7.15
C THR A 151 -13.02 -7.54 6.59
N VAL A 152 -11.71 -7.26 6.66
CA VAL A 152 -11.11 -6.05 6.09
C VAL A 152 -11.42 -5.94 4.60
N VAL A 153 -11.11 -6.96 3.80
CA VAL A 153 -11.32 -6.95 2.34
C VAL A 153 -12.81 -6.82 1.99
N THR A 154 -13.68 -7.49 2.76
CA THR A 154 -15.13 -7.46 2.49
C THR A 154 -15.77 -6.11 2.81
N PHE A 155 -15.41 -5.49 3.93
CA PHE A 155 -16.12 -4.30 4.42
C PHE A 155 -15.47 -2.98 4.00
N THR A 156 -14.21 -2.96 3.60
CA THR A 156 -13.56 -1.71 3.13
C THR A 156 -14.28 -1.09 1.92
N PRO A 157 -14.65 -1.80 0.86
CA PRO A 157 -15.41 -1.20 -0.24
C PRO A 157 -16.77 -0.64 0.20
N MET A 158 -17.43 -1.28 1.16
CA MET A 158 -18.70 -0.81 1.70
C MET A 158 -18.52 0.48 2.51
N ALA A 159 -17.46 0.56 3.31
CA ALA A 159 -17.12 1.77 4.07
C ALA A 159 -16.77 2.95 3.15
N LEU A 160 -15.95 2.71 2.12
CA LEU A 160 -15.62 3.73 1.11
C LEU A 160 -16.85 4.15 0.29
N GLY A 161 -17.77 3.22 -0.01
CA GLY A 161 -19.06 3.53 -0.62
C GLY A 161 -19.92 4.42 0.27
N ALA A 162 -19.96 4.18 1.58
CA ALA A 162 -20.66 5.03 2.54
C ALA A 162 -19.98 6.40 2.68
N TYR A 163 -18.65 6.48 2.65
CA TYR A 163 -17.92 7.74 2.58
C TYR A 163 -18.32 8.60 1.38
N GLY A 164 -18.47 7.98 0.19
CA GLY A 164 -18.93 8.67 -1.01
C GLY A 164 -20.38 9.17 -0.96
N GLN A 165 -21.17 8.78 0.06
CA GLN A 165 -22.54 9.21 0.28
C GLN A 165 -22.66 10.30 1.36
N LEU A 166 -21.54 10.76 1.92
CA LEU A 166 -21.56 11.83 2.91
C LEU A 166 -21.97 13.15 2.28
N ASP A 167 -22.97 13.83 2.84
CA ASP A 167 -23.41 15.17 2.40
C ASP A 167 -22.30 16.22 2.61
N THR A 168 -21.56 16.08 3.70
CA THR A 168 -20.39 16.90 4.03
C THR A 168 -19.24 16.02 4.46
N VAL A 169 -18.06 16.31 3.90
CA VAL A 169 -16.83 15.57 4.20
C VAL A 169 -15.89 16.48 4.96
N ASP A 170 -15.81 16.27 6.27
CA ASP A 170 -14.85 16.94 7.15
C ASP A 170 -13.46 16.28 7.09
N THR A 171 -12.50 16.85 7.81
CA THR A 171 -11.12 16.36 7.82
C THR A 171 -10.99 15.01 8.52
N ASP A 172 -11.82 14.75 9.52
CA ASP A 172 -11.90 13.48 10.23
C ASP A 172 -12.38 12.36 9.31
N ALA A 173 -13.46 12.57 8.57
CA ALA A 173 -13.95 11.59 7.60
C ALA A 173 -12.91 11.32 6.49
N ARG A 174 -12.17 12.35 6.02
CA ARG A 174 -11.05 12.17 5.09
C ARG A 174 -9.94 11.29 5.68
N TYR A 175 -9.57 11.56 6.92
CA TYR A 175 -8.56 10.76 7.62
C TYR A 175 -8.98 9.30 7.73
N HIS A 176 -10.21 9.03 8.17
CA HIS A 176 -10.78 7.69 8.24
C HIS A 176 -10.79 6.99 6.87
N ALA A 177 -11.20 7.69 5.79
CA ALA A 177 -11.17 7.14 4.44
C ALA A 177 -9.75 6.79 3.98
N ALA A 178 -8.76 7.63 4.30
CA ALA A 178 -7.36 7.33 3.99
C ALA A 178 -6.86 6.09 4.75
N LEU A 179 -7.22 5.92 6.02
CA LEU A 179 -6.88 4.71 6.78
C LEU A 179 -7.50 3.45 6.16
N LEU A 180 -8.75 3.51 5.71
CA LEU A 180 -9.40 2.40 5.00
C LEU A 180 -8.67 2.04 3.70
N LEU A 181 -8.26 3.02 2.91
CA LEU A 181 -7.48 2.82 1.68
C LEU A 181 -6.15 2.12 1.99
N LEU A 182 -5.45 2.54 3.05
CA LEU A 182 -4.19 1.93 3.48
C LEU A 182 -4.37 0.46 3.91
N GLN A 183 -5.51 0.09 4.52
CA GLN A 183 -5.78 -1.31 4.90
C GLN A 183 -5.84 -2.26 3.71
N VAL A 184 -6.14 -1.77 2.52
CA VAL A 184 -6.19 -2.56 1.28
C VAL A 184 -5.05 -2.24 0.30
N GLY A 185 -4.03 -1.53 0.75
CA GLY A 185 -2.84 -1.22 -0.06
C GLY A 185 -3.01 -0.05 -1.04
N GLY A 186 -4.09 0.72 -0.94
CA GLY A 186 -4.39 1.89 -1.77
C GLY A 186 -3.53 3.11 -1.40
N VAL A 187 -2.21 2.98 -1.51
CA VAL A 187 -1.24 4.03 -1.12
C VAL A 187 -1.40 5.30 -1.96
N PRO A 188 -1.52 5.25 -3.30
CA PRO A 188 -1.70 6.47 -4.10
C PRO A 188 -2.97 7.23 -3.76
N GLU A 189 -4.07 6.52 -3.54
CA GLU A 189 -5.37 7.10 -3.20
C GLU A 189 -5.35 7.74 -1.81
N ALA A 190 -4.72 7.08 -0.83
CA ALA A 190 -4.54 7.64 0.52
C ALA A 190 -3.68 8.91 0.49
N LEU A 191 -2.63 8.95 -0.33
CA LEU A 191 -1.81 10.15 -0.51
C LEU A 191 -2.60 11.29 -1.16
N ALA A 192 -3.46 11.01 -2.13
CA ALA A 192 -4.35 12.02 -2.73
C ALA A 192 -5.33 12.63 -1.69
N VAL A 193 -5.79 11.81 -0.73
CA VAL A 193 -6.57 12.32 0.40
C VAL A 193 -5.73 13.22 1.30
N ALA A 194 -4.47 12.83 1.60
CA ALA A 194 -3.55 13.67 2.38
C ALA A 194 -3.27 15.01 1.69
N ASP A 195 -3.12 15.02 0.36
CA ASP A 195 -2.94 16.24 -0.43
C ASP A 195 -4.19 17.12 -0.39
N THR A 196 -5.38 16.52 -0.38
CA THR A 196 -6.65 17.24 -0.21
C THR A 196 -6.75 17.91 1.16
N ILE A 197 -6.34 17.21 2.23
CA ILE A 197 -6.27 17.78 3.58
C ILE A 197 -5.30 18.96 3.61
N GLU A 198 -4.09 18.79 3.06
CA GLU A 198 -3.09 19.85 3.01
C GLU A 198 -3.56 21.07 2.23
N ALA A 199 -4.25 20.87 1.10
CA ALA A 199 -4.79 21.97 0.27
C ALA A 199 -5.91 22.75 0.97
N THR A 200 -6.73 22.07 1.80
CA THR A 200 -7.86 22.70 2.50
C THR A 200 -7.49 23.24 3.88
N GLN A 201 -6.54 22.61 4.54
CA GLN A 201 -6.06 22.95 5.89
C GLN A 201 -4.55 22.73 5.98
N PRO A 202 -3.74 23.68 5.49
CA PRO A 202 -2.28 23.57 5.48
C PRO A 202 -1.72 23.30 6.88
N GLY A 203 -0.83 22.32 6.97
CA GLY A 203 -0.18 21.95 8.23
C GLY A 203 -1.00 21.02 9.14
N HIS A 204 -2.20 20.59 8.72
CA HIS A 204 -3.04 19.71 9.51
C HIS A 204 -2.38 18.36 9.78
N LEU A 205 -2.33 17.91 11.04
CA LEU A 205 -1.55 16.74 11.47
C LEU A 205 -1.94 15.44 10.76
N PHE A 206 -3.22 15.26 10.41
CA PHE A 206 -3.69 14.04 9.74
C PHE A 206 -3.06 13.83 8.37
N GLY A 207 -2.75 14.90 7.62
CA GLY A 207 -2.03 14.79 6.36
C GLY A 207 -0.67 14.10 6.53
N PHE A 208 0.06 14.45 7.59
CA PHE A 208 1.37 13.85 7.90
C PHE A 208 1.25 12.43 8.44
N LEU A 209 0.23 12.13 9.26
CA LEU A 209 -0.05 10.78 9.73
C LEU A 209 -0.33 9.83 8.55
N ILE A 210 -1.16 10.26 7.59
CA ILE A 210 -1.44 9.48 6.38
C ILE A 210 -0.16 9.24 5.59
N ARG A 211 0.64 10.29 5.34
CA ARG A 211 1.90 10.18 4.59
C ARG A 211 2.91 9.25 5.28
N GLY A 212 2.97 9.27 6.62
CA GLY A 212 3.81 8.37 7.40
C GLY A 212 3.38 6.91 7.26
N SER A 213 2.09 6.63 7.44
CA SER A 213 1.53 5.28 7.29
C SER A 213 1.65 4.77 5.85
N ALA A 214 1.44 5.63 4.85
CA ALA A 214 1.67 5.32 3.44
C ALA A 214 3.14 4.99 3.15
N ALA A 215 4.07 5.71 3.78
CA ALA A 215 5.50 5.48 3.65
C ALA A 215 5.93 4.13 4.23
N ASP A 216 5.31 3.69 5.33
CA ASP A 216 5.58 2.38 5.93
C ASP A 216 5.12 1.24 4.99
N LEU A 217 3.93 1.35 4.41
CA LEU A 217 3.44 0.39 3.42
C LEU A 217 4.28 0.37 2.15
N ALA A 218 4.69 1.55 1.66
CA ALA A 218 5.57 1.69 0.49
C ALA A 218 7.04 1.37 0.79
N GLN A 219 7.39 1.06 2.04
CA GLN A 219 8.76 0.86 2.52
C GLN A 219 9.71 2.01 2.12
N SER A 220 9.21 3.25 2.13
CA SER A 220 9.93 4.44 1.71
C SER A 220 10.47 5.24 2.89
N ASP A 221 11.72 5.01 3.24
CA ASP A 221 12.40 5.77 4.30
C ASP A 221 12.46 7.27 4.05
N THR A 222 12.56 7.68 2.79
CA THR A 222 12.61 9.08 2.41
C THR A 222 11.28 9.78 2.69
N MET A 223 10.17 9.18 2.26
CA MET A 223 8.82 9.70 2.50
C MET A 223 8.52 9.73 4.00
N ARG A 224 8.87 8.65 4.72
CA ARG A 224 8.65 8.56 6.17
C ARG A 224 9.40 9.65 6.93
N ARG A 225 10.69 9.86 6.65
CA ARG A 225 11.47 10.95 7.27
C ARG A 225 10.92 12.32 6.96
N GLN A 226 10.40 12.53 5.75
CA GLN A 226 9.77 13.80 5.39
C GLN A 226 8.50 14.01 6.21
N ALA A 227 7.59 13.02 6.25
CA ALA A 227 6.36 13.08 7.05
C ALA A 227 6.64 13.37 8.54
N TYR A 228 7.67 12.76 9.12
CA TYR A 228 8.07 13.02 10.50
C TYR A 228 8.57 14.44 10.74
N ARG A 229 9.40 14.97 9.84
CA ARG A 229 9.89 16.36 9.97
C ARG A 229 8.76 17.36 9.87
N ASP A 230 7.89 17.20 8.87
CA ASP A 230 6.77 18.11 8.63
C ASP A 230 5.77 18.05 9.80
N PHE A 231 5.47 16.87 10.31
CA PHE A 231 4.64 16.68 11.49
C PHE A 231 5.22 17.42 12.70
N LEU A 232 6.50 17.22 13.04
CA LEU A 232 7.13 17.88 14.19
C LEU A 232 7.18 19.39 14.03
N ALA A 233 7.35 19.90 12.82
CA ALA A 233 7.37 21.34 12.54
C ALA A 233 6.00 22.00 12.81
N HIS A 234 4.90 21.30 12.56
CA HIS A 234 3.54 21.83 12.71
C HIS A 234 2.88 21.48 14.04
N LEU A 235 3.37 20.43 14.74
CA LEU A 235 2.76 19.88 15.95
C LEU A 235 2.41 20.96 16.99
N GLY A 236 3.36 21.84 17.32
CA GLY A 236 3.17 22.85 18.36
C GLY A 236 2.07 23.88 18.02
N THR A 237 1.94 24.26 16.77
CA THR A 237 0.92 25.21 16.28
C THR A 237 -0.45 24.53 16.23
N GLU A 238 -0.52 23.34 15.66
CA GLU A 238 -1.76 22.60 15.48
C GLU A 238 -2.36 22.12 16.81
N MET A 239 -1.54 21.72 17.77
CA MET A 239 -2.03 21.36 19.10
C MET A 239 -2.62 22.55 19.85
N LYS A 240 -2.10 23.76 19.62
CA LYS A 240 -2.68 24.99 20.20
C LYS A 240 -4.02 25.36 19.56
N ALA A 241 -4.28 24.96 18.32
CA ALA A 241 -5.55 25.17 17.64
C ALA A 241 -6.70 24.38 18.30
N ASN A 242 -6.37 23.37 19.15
CA ASN A 242 -7.32 22.59 19.95
C ASN A 242 -8.50 22.05 19.14
N ARG A 243 -8.21 21.51 17.97
CA ARG A 243 -9.22 20.96 17.07
C ARG A 243 -9.92 19.75 17.71
N PRO A 244 -11.26 19.60 17.58
CA PRO A 244 -12.00 18.49 18.19
C PRO A 244 -11.51 17.13 17.72
N GLU A 245 -11.19 16.97 16.42
CA GLU A 245 -10.71 15.74 15.82
C GLU A 245 -9.36 15.29 16.41
N TYR A 246 -8.51 16.20 16.86
CA TYR A 246 -7.25 15.83 17.52
C TYR A 246 -7.45 15.20 18.89
N ARG A 247 -8.51 15.55 19.59
CA ARG A 247 -8.85 14.94 20.89
C ARG A 247 -9.31 13.49 20.73
N GLU A 248 -10.06 13.22 19.67
CA GLU A 248 -10.53 11.87 19.36
C GLU A 248 -9.38 10.96 18.91
N HIS A 249 -8.38 11.51 18.22
CA HIS A 249 -7.22 10.80 17.70
C HIS A 249 -5.94 11.02 18.50
N GLN A 250 -6.02 11.51 19.73
CA GLN A 250 -4.85 11.79 20.57
C GLN A 250 -3.89 10.59 20.68
N PRO A 251 -4.31 9.34 20.88
CA PRO A 251 -3.39 8.20 20.95
C PRO A 251 -2.58 8.01 19.66
N ALA A 252 -3.17 8.20 18.49
CA ALA A 252 -2.49 8.08 17.19
C ALA A 252 -1.46 9.20 17.00
N ILE A 253 -1.84 10.44 17.34
CA ILE A 253 -0.95 11.62 17.28
C ILE A 253 0.25 11.43 18.20
N GLU A 254 0.04 10.97 19.44
CA GLU A 254 1.11 10.72 20.41
C GLU A 254 2.04 9.57 19.98
N ALA A 255 1.48 8.49 19.43
CA ALA A 255 2.28 7.38 18.93
C ALA A 255 3.18 7.85 17.76
N PHE A 256 2.61 8.61 16.82
CA PHE A 256 3.35 9.14 15.68
C PHE A 256 4.42 10.15 16.12
N ARG A 257 4.11 11.00 17.11
CA ARG A 257 5.08 11.92 17.72
C ARG A 257 6.30 11.18 18.27
N LYS A 258 6.09 10.13 19.06
CA LYS A 258 7.20 9.33 19.62
C LYS A 258 8.07 8.70 18.54
N GLN A 259 7.43 8.18 17.49
CA GLN A 259 8.16 7.60 16.34
C GLN A 259 8.98 8.68 15.61
N ALA A 260 8.39 9.85 15.37
CA ALA A 260 9.03 10.96 14.69
C ALA A 260 10.23 11.50 15.49
N GLU A 261 10.07 11.73 16.80
CA GLU A 261 11.14 12.16 17.70
C GLU A 261 12.30 11.16 17.73
N THR A 262 11.99 9.87 17.81
CA THR A 262 13.00 8.81 17.79
C THR A 262 13.76 8.77 16.46
N ALA A 263 13.04 8.87 15.34
CA ALA A 263 13.65 8.80 14.01
C ALA A 263 14.51 10.03 13.66
N VAL A 264 14.13 11.22 14.18
CA VAL A 264 14.87 12.46 13.94
C VAL A 264 16.03 12.63 14.88
N ASN A 265 15.87 12.28 16.18
CA ASN A 265 16.89 12.48 17.23
C ASN A 265 17.84 11.27 17.38
N GLY A 266 17.44 10.07 16.99
CA GLY A 266 18.24 8.84 17.11
C GLY A 266 19.46 8.75 16.17
N LYS A 267 19.76 9.80 15.43
CA LYS A 267 20.95 9.93 14.55
C LYS A 267 21.99 10.93 15.07
N ARG A 268 21.96 11.27 16.35
CA ARG A 268 23.04 12.05 16.99
C ARG A 268 24.01 11.15 17.70
#